data_2731c2a29b718870c9e066aaae4fc967
#
_entry.id   2731c2a29b718870c9e066aaae4fc967
#
_cell.length_a   1.000
_cell.length_b   1.000
_cell.length_c   1.000
_cell.angle_alpha   90.00
_cell.angle_beta   90.00
_cell.angle_gamma   90.00
#
_symmetry.space_group_name_H-M   'P 1'
#
loop_
_entity.id
_entity.type
_entity.pdbx_description
1 polymer ?
#
loop_
_entity_poly.entity_id
_entity_poly.type
_entity_poly.pdbx_seq_one_letter_code
_entity_poly.pdbx_strand_id
1 'polypeptide(L)'
;EVETRTVPSMMAEFGQIDLIRMDVEGHEVEVFNGMLEAVESGEMAPMVVFETHRRQYTPEHDLEAPLRRLFACGYKVRYMASSAEDGTKRIEALGYRGGPPIPTDFMVRKLFENIDDDHAVDLICHTGGVRTVLLAKDTNHAGAADESAALKSVAG
;
A
#
# COMPACT_ATOMS: atom_id res chain seq x y z
N GLU A 1 -14.05 -24.82 12.11
CA GLU A 1 -14.53 -23.46 12.26
C GLU A 1 -13.34 -22.60 12.68
N VAL A 2 -13.10 -21.50 11.99
CA VAL A 2 -11.98 -20.59 12.27
C VAL A 2 -12.59 -19.24 12.68
N GLU A 3 -12.10 -18.67 13.79
CA GLU A 3 -12.49 -17.33 14.21
C GLU A 3 -11.83 -16.29 13.30
N THR A 4 -12.61 -15.36 12.79
CA THR A 4 -12.09 -14.20 12.04
C THR A 4 -12.09 -12.97 12.93
N ARG A 5 -11.03 -12.14 12.78
CA ARG A 5 -10.84 -10.91 13.56
C ARG A 5 -10.49 -9.75 12.64
N THR A 6 -10.93 -8.57 13.00
CA THR A 6 -10.51 -7.34 12.30
C THR A 6 -9.14 -6.87 12.80
N VAL A 7 -8.41 -6.13 11.97
CA VAL A 7 -7.12 -5.53 12.37
C VAL A 7 -7.27 -4.62 13.60
N PRO A 8 -8.29 -3.73 13.71
CA PRO A 8 -8.51 -2.95 14.92
C PRO A 8 -8.76 -3.80 16.18
N SER A 9 -9.46 -4.93 16.06
CA SER A 9 -9.68 -5.81 17.22
C SER A 9 -8.38 -6.47 17.70
N MET A 10 -7.48 -6.80 16.77
CA MET A 10 -6.14 -7.31 17.10
C MET A 10 -5.29 -6.23 17.75
N MET A 11 -5.35 -5.00 17.27
CA MET A 11 -4.65 -3.85 17.86
C MET A 11 -5.14 -3.58 19.31
N ALA A 12 -6.44 -3.69 19.56
CA ALA A 12 -7.00 -3.53 20.92
C ALA A 12 -6.49 -4.59 21.90
N GLU A 13 -6.18 -5.80 21.40
CA GLU A 13 -5.67 -6.89 22.25
C GLU A 13 -4.14 -6.88 22.41
N PHE A 14 -3.41 -6.63 21.30
CA PHE A 14 -1.95 -6.78 21.26
C PHE A 14 -1.18 -5.46 21.27
N GLY A 15 -1.86 -4.33 21.22
CA GLY A 15 -1.26 -3.00 21.13
C GLY A 15 -1.03 -2.55 19.67
N GLN A 16 -0.22 -1.52 19.51
CA GLN A 16 0.04 -0.89 18.21
C GLN A 16 0.59 -1.89 17.18
N ILE A 17 0.08 -1.80 15.97
CA ILE A 17 0.54 -2.58 14.82
C ILE A 17 1.27 -1.64 13.87
N ASP A 18 2.57 -1.89 13.67
CA ASP A 18 3.43 -1.07 12.80
C ASP A 18 3.47 -1.60 11.36
N LEU A 19 3.28 -2.91 11.19
CA LEU A 19 3.34 -3.59 9.89
C LEU A 19 2.29 -4.67 9.78
N ILE A 20 1.56 -4.66 8.66
CA ILE A 20 0.68 -5.74 8.25
C ILE A 20 1.30 -6.38 6.99
N ARG A 21 1.58 -7.68 7.05
CA ARG A 21 1.93 -8.46 5.85
C ARG A 21 0.81 -9.44 5.56
N MET A 22 0.28 -9.40 4.34
CA MET A 22 -0.79 -10.30 3.93
C MET A 22 -0.54 -10.93 2.56
N ASP A 23 -1.00 -12.16 2.45
CA ASP A 23 -1.04 -12.97 1.26
C ASP A 23 -2.24 -13.91 1.49
N VAL A 24 -3.43 -13.41 1.16
CA VAL A 24 -4.72 -13.98 1.63
C VAL A 24 -5.65 -14.31 0.47
N GLU A 25 -5.07 -14.50 -0.72
CA GLU A 25 -5.75 -15.05 -1.91
C GLU A 25 -7.04 -14.30 -2.28
N GLY A 26 -7.01 -12.96 -2.21
CA GLY A 26 -8.10 -12.06 -2.60
C GLY A 26 -8.83 -11.41 -1.41
N HIS A 27 -8.69 -11.94 -0.18
CA HIS A 27 -9.29 -11.35 1.02
C HIS A 27 -8.62 -10.03 1.46
N GLU A 28 -7.70 -9.49 0.66
CA GLU A 28 -7.15 -8.14 0.87
C GLU A 28 -8.26 -7.09 0.97
N VAL A 29 -9.34 -7.28 0.20
CA VAL A 29 -10.50 -6.37 0.19
C VAL A 29 -11.14 -6.25 1.57
N GLU A 30 -11.39 -7.38 2.24
CA GLU A 30 -11.98 -7.41 3.59
C GLU A 30 -11.03 -6.83 4.63
N VAL A 31 -9.72 -7.13 4.52
CA VAL A 31 -8.72 -6.61 5.45
C VAL A 31 -8.63 -5.08 5.31
N PHE A 32 -8.53 -4.56 4.09
CA PHE A 32 -8.51 -3.11 3.87
C PHE A 32 -9.80 -2.44 4.35
N ASN A 33 -10.98 -2.95 3.98
CA ASN A 33 -12.24 -2.41 4.45
C ASN A 33 -12.34 -2.43 5.97
N GLY A 34 -11.88 -3.51 6.60
CA GLY A 34 -11.93 -3.68 8.07
C GLY A 34 -11.01 -2.73 8.85
N MET A 35 -10.01 -2.11 8.20
CA MET A 35 -9.10 -1.16 8.85
C MET A 35 -9.36 0.31 8.52
N LEU A 36 -10.17 0.60 7.49
CA LEU A 36 -10.33 1.95 6.96
C LEU A 36 -10.79 2.96 8.00
N GLU A 37 -11.80 2.66 8.81
CA GLU A 37 -12.32 3.58 9.83
C GLU A 37 -11.23 3.99 10.83
N ALA A 38 -10.43 3.04 11.30
CA ALA A 38 -9.33 3.31 12.22
C ALA A 38 -8.16 4.09 11.56
N VAL A 39 -7.95 3.90 10.26
CA VAL A 39 -6.97 4.69 9.49
C VAL A 39 -7.47 6.12 9.26
N GLU A 40 -8.73 6.29 8.90
CA GLU A 40 -9.35 7.60 8.63
C GLU A 40 -9.46 8.45 9.91
N SER A 41 -9.74 7.82 11.05
CA SER A 41 -9.74 8.50 12.36
C SER A 41 -8.33 8.81 12.85
N GLY A 42 -7.29 8.24 12.25
CA GLY A 42 -5.90 8.38 12.70
C GLY A 42 -5.54 7.49 13.89
N GLU A 43 -6.42 6.56 14.28
CA GLU A 43 -6.17 5.62 15.37
C GLU A 43 -5.04 4.64 15.02
N MET A 44 -4.88 4.31 13.72
CA MET A 44 -3.80 3.46 13.24
C MET A 44 -3.21 3.96 11.92
N ALA A 45 -1.93 3.65 11.71
CA ALA A 45 -1.23 3.97 10.47
C ALA A 45 -0.12 2.94 10.16
N PRO A 46 -0.40 1.64 10.08
CA PRO A 46 0.61 0.63 9.83
C PRO A 46 1.14 0.74 8.40
N MET A 47 2.37 0.32 8.18
CA MET A 47 2.80 -0.08 6.84
C MET A 47 2.04 -1.33 6.41
N VAL A 48 1.72 -1.46 5.12
CA VAL A 48 1.01 -2.63 4.61
C VAL A 48 1.78 -3.23 3.44
N VAL A 49 2.22 -4.47 3.60
CA VAL A 49 2.79 -5.29 2.51
C VAL A 49 1.78 -6.33 2.12
N PHE A 50 1.39 -6.35 0.85
CA PHE A 50 0.44 -7.35 0.37
C PHE A 50 0.79 -7.89 -1.02
N GLU A 51 0.43 -9.14 -1.26
CA GLU A 51 0.42 -9.70 -2.60
C GLU A 51 -0.89 -9.37 -3.32
N THR A 52 -0.82 -9.13 -4.63
CA THR A 52 -2.00 -8.76 -5.42
C THR A 52 -2.63 -10.01 -6.02
N HIS A 53 -3.90 -10.21 -5.79
CA HIS A 53 -4.68 -11.30 -6.37
C HIS A 53 -5.75 -10.77 -7.32
N ARG A 54 -5.33 -9.98 -8.33
CA ARG A 54 -6.19 -9.25 -9.27
C ARG A 54 -7.37 -10.05 -9.83
N ARG A 55 -7.18 -11.37 -10.04
CA ARG A 55 -8.24 -12.24 -10.56
C ARG A 55 -9.41 -12.45 -9.58
N GLN A 56 -9.19 -12.13 -8.32
CA GLN A 56 -10.18 -12.22 -7.25
C GLN A 56 -10.94 -10.90 -7.04
N TYR A 57 -10.46 -9.80 -7.64
CA TYR A 57 -11.11 -8.51 -7.52
C TYR A 57 -12.19 -8.39 -8.61
N THR A 58 -13.43 -8.19 -8.21
CA THR A 58 -14.62 -8.06 -9.06
C THR A 58 -15.39 -6.79 -8.68
N PRO A 59 -16.41 -6.36 -9.45
CA PRO A 59 -17.22 -5.21 -9.04
C PRO A 59 -17.93 -5.40 -7.69
N GLU A 60 -18.24 -6.65 -7.31
CA GLU A 60 -18.86 -7.00 -6.02
C GLU A 60 -17.81 -7.18 -4.90
N HIS A 61 -16.56 -7.37 -5.28
CA HIS A 61 -15.42 -7.58 -4.39
C HIS A 61 -14.28 -6.66 -4.82
N ASP A 62 -14.51 -5.36 -4.64
CA ASP A 62 -13.70 -4.29 -5.19
C ASP A 62 -12.57 -3.86 -4.25
N LEU A 63 -11.32 -3.93 -4.72
CA LEU A 63 -10.15 -3.43 -4.02
C LEU A 63 -9.88 -1.94 -4.34
N GLU A 64 -10.35 -1.42 -5.47
CA GLU A 64 -10.06 -0.03 -5.86
C GLU A 64 -10.61 0.96 -4.84
N ALA A 65 -11.86 0.80 -4.42
CA ALA A 65 -12.51 1.72 -3.49
C ALA A 65 -11.75 1.86 -2.15
N PRO A 66 -11.42 0.77 -1.42
CA PRO A 66 -10.64 0.89 -0.19
C PRO A 66 -9.21 1.39 -0.42
N LEU A 67 -8.57 1.05 -1.55
CA LEU A 67 -7.22 1.52 -1.88
C LEU A 67 -7.20 3.05 -2.10
N ARG A 68 -8.18 3.59 -2.85
CA ARG A 68 -8.32 5.05 -3.04
C ARG A 68 -8.57 5.79 -1.71
N ARG A 69 -9.35 5.20 -0.80
CA ARG A 69 -9.57 5.77 0.54
C ARG A 69 -8.26 5.81 1.35
N LEU A 70 -7.43 4.77 1.27
CA LEU A 70 -6.10 4.79 1.90
C LEU A 70 -5.20 5.89 1.31
N PHE A 71 -5.19 6.06 -0.02
CA PHE A 71 -4.44 7.13 -0.66
C PHE A 71 -4.94 8.51 -0.21
N ALA A 72 -6.26 8.70 -0.09
CA ALA A 72 -6.83 9.93 0.46
C ALA A 72 -6.42 10.20 1.93
N CYS A 73 -6.10 9.15 2.69
CA CYS A 73 -5.54 9.26 4.05
C CYS A 73 -4.01 9.50 4.07
N GLY A 74 -3.39 9.71 2.91
CA GLY A 74 -1.96 9.99 2.79
C GLY A 74 -1.06 8.77 2.65
N TYR A 75 -1.62 7.58 2.44
CA TYR A 75 -0.82 6.43 2.04
C TYR A 75 -0.29 6.60 0.63
N LYS A 76 0.89 6.04 0.38
CA LYS A 76 1.54 6.00 -0.94
C LYS A 76 2.18 4.65 -1.18
N VAL A 77 2.31 4.29 -2.45
CA VAL A 77 3.12 3.14 -2.83
C VAL A 77 4.59 3.49 -2.63
N ARG A 78 5.22 2.90 -1.64
CA ARG A 78 6.66 3.03 -1.41
C ARG A 78 7.45 2.14 -2.33
N TYR A 79 7.01 0.89 -2.44
CA TYR A 79 7.61 -0.10 -3.32
C TYR A 79 6.55 -0.94 -3.99
N MET A 80 6.80 -1.27 -5.25
CA MET A 80 5.97 -2.15 -6.06
C MET A 80 6.88 -3.15 -6.79
N ALA A 81 6.72 -4.43 -6.52
CA ALA A 81 7.44 -5.48 -7.24
C ALA A 81 6.63 -5.95 -8.44
N SER A 82 7.24 -6.02 -9.63
CA SER A 82 6.60 -6.60 -10.79
C SER A 82 6.31 -8.10 -10.61
N SER A 83 5.28 -8.61 -11.28
CA SER A 83 4.93 -10.03 -11.20
C SER A 83 5.94 -10.93 -11.91
N ALA A 84 6.45 -10.46 -13.06
CA ALA A 84 7.43 -11.12 -13.91
C ALA A 84 7.95 -10.11 -14.93
N GLU A 85 8.66 -10.58 -15.98
CA GLU A 85 9.18 -9.73 -17.04
C GLU A 85 8.10 -8.91 -17.77
N ASP A 86 6.94 -9.51 -18.06
CA ASP A 86 5.82 -8.80 -18.69
C ASP A 86 5.25 -7.71 -17.79
N GLY A 87 5.16 -7.97 -16.49
CA GLY A 87 4.79 -6.94 -15.51
C GLY A 87 5.81 -5.82 -15.45
N THR A 88 7.09 -6.15 -15.49
CA THR A 88 8.18 -5.16 -15.58
C THR A 88 8.02 -4.25 -16.80
N LYS A 89 7.85 -4.83 -17.99
CA LYS A 89 7.65 -4.05 -19.23
C LYS A 89 6.43 -3.14 -19.16
N ARG A 90 5.36 -3.62 -18.54
CA ARG A 90 4.11 -2.84 -18.36
C ARG A 90 4.34 -1.61 -17.49
N ILE A 91 5.01 -1.77 -16.35
CA ILE A 91 5.30 -0.66 -15.45
C ILE A 91 6.30 0.32 -16.11
N GLU A 92 7.32 -0.19 -16.83
CA GLU A 92 8.28 0.63 -17.57
C GLU A 92 7.61 1.42 -18.72
N ALA A 93 6.58 0.87 -19.36
CA ALA A 93 5.81 1.56 -20.41
C ALA A 93 5.04 2.79 -19.88
N LEU A 94 4.74 2.85 -18.57
CA LEU A 94 4.18 4.02 -17.91
C LEU A 94 5.23 5.09 -17.55
N GLY A 95 6.51 4.84 -17.88
CA GLY A 95 7.61 5.77 -17.65
C GLY A 95 8.40 5.54 -16.36
N TYR A 96 8.06 4.53 -15.57
CA TYR A 96 8.80 4.22 -14.34
C TYR A 96 10.07 3.44 -14.63
N ARG A 97 11.09 3.67 -13.81
CA ARG A 97 12.37 2.95 -13.90
C ARG A 97 12.48 1.98 -12.74
N GLY A 98 12.57 0.68 -13.06
CA GLY A 98 12.80 -0.35 -12.07
C GLY A 98 14.26 -0.38 -11.60
N GLY A 99 14.46 -0.85 -10.38
CA GLY A 99 15.76 -1.20 -9.85
C GLY A 99 16.45 -2.36 -10.61
N PRO A 100 17.56 -2.88 -10.10
CA PRO A 100 18.22 -4.03 -10.69
C PRO A 100 17.28 -5.26 -10.72
N PRO A 101 17.46 -6.19 -11.70
CA PRO A 101 16.66 -7.40 -11.75
C PRO A 101 16.92 -8.29 -10.53
N ILE A 102 15.85 -8.82 -9.95
CA ILE A 102 15.85 -9.69 -8.77
C ILE A 102 15.29 -11.05 -9.18
N PRO A 103 16.12 -12.11 -9.24
CA PRO A 103 15.64 -13.46 -9.47
C PRO A 103 14.85 -13.96 -8.26
N THR A 104 13.62 -14.45 -8.49
CA THR A 104 12.76 -15.06 -7.46
C THR A 104 11.92 -16.16 -8.12
N ASP A 105 11.83 -17.34 -7.50
CA ASP A 105 10.90 -18.44 -7.88
C ASP A 105 10.76 -18.66 -9.39
N PHE A 106 11.87 -18.84 -10.12
CA PHE A 106 11.94 -19.01 -11.58
C PHE A 106 11.53 -17.78 -12.40
N MET A 107 11.34 -16.63 -11.76
CA MET A 107 10.98 -15.38 -12.41
C MET A 107 12.01 -14.29 -12.13
N VAL A 108 12.10 -13.32 -13.04
CA VAL A 108 12.88 -12.11 -12.81
C VAL A 108 11.91 -10.96 -12.57
N ARG A 109 12.08 -10.26 -11.45
CA ARG A 109 11.28 -9.13 -11.05
C ARG A 109 12.13 -7.87 -10.95
N LYS A 110 11.50 -6.72 -10.98
CA LYS A 110 12.11 -5.46 -10.59
C LYS A 110 11.27 -4.78 -9.52
N LEU A 111 11.92 -3.98 -8.70
CA LEU A 111 11.29 -3.12 -7.71
C LEU A 111 11.17 -1.72 -8.28
N PHE A 112 10.01 -1.13 -8.15
CA PHE A 112 9.69 0.23 -8.57
C PHE A 112 9.30 1.07 -7.35
N GLU A 113 9.56 2.37 -7.43
CA GLU A 113 9.29 3.33 -6.38
C GLU A 113 8.46 4.50 -6.93
N ASN A 114 7.78 5.23 -6.04
CA ASN A 114 7.07 6.45 -6.36
C ASN A 114 6.04 6.30 -7.51
N ILE A 115 5.31 5.19 -7.50
CA ILE A 115 4.21 4.96 -8.44
C ILE A 115 3.06 5.90 -8.06
N ASP A 116 2.56 6.63 -9.05
CA ASP A 116 1.40 7.48 -8.92
C ASP A 116 0.15 6.70 -8.48
N ASP A 117 -0.75 7.33 -7.71
CA ASP A 117 -1.90 6.67 -7.12
C ASP A 117 -2.84 6.07 -8.20
N ASP A 118 -3.07 6.78 -9.30
CA ASP A 118 -3.94 6.30 -10.39
C ASP A 118 -3.28 5.15 -11.15
N HIS A 119 -1.98 5.25 -11.43
CA HIS A 119 -1.23 4.14 -12.01
C HIS A 119 -1.15 2.93 -11.07
N ALA A 120 -1.03 3.17 -9.76
CA ALA A 120 -1.04 2.09 -8.77
C ALA A 120 -2.38 1.35 -8.76
N VAL A 121 -3.50 2.08 -8.76
CA VAL A 121 -4.84 1.49 -8.85
C VAL A 121 -4.99 0.69 -10.14
N ASP A 122 -4.62 1.26 -11.29
CA ASP A 122 -4.72 0.57 -12.57
C ASP A 122 -3.92 -0.74 -12.58
N LEU A 123 -2.67 -0.69 -12.13
CA LEU A 123 -1.77 -1.85 -12.10
C LEU A 123 -2.23 -2.93 -11.10
N ILE A 124 -2.74 -2.53 -9.94
CA ILE A 124 -3.17 -3.46 -8.88
C ILE A 124 -4.53 -4.08 -9.24
N CYS A 125 -5.50 -3.25 -9.62
CA CYS A 125 -6.90 -3.67 -9.73
C CYS A 125 -7.30 -4.08 -11.16
N HIS A 126 -6.73 -3.46 -12.21
CA HIS A 126 -7.21 -3.60 -13.59
C HIS A 126 -6.22 -4.28 -14.53
N THR A 127 -5.11 -3.63 -14.87
CA THR A 127 -4.19 -4.14 -15.90
C THR A 127 -3.27 -5.25 -15.39
N GLY A 128 -2.96 -5.25 -14.09
CA GLY A 128 -2.06 -6.23 -13.48
C GLY A 128 -0.59 -5.98 -13.84
N GLY A 129 0.23 -6.98 -13.55
CA GLY A 129 1.69 -6.89 -13.74
C GLY A 129 2.45 -6.66 -12.43
N VAL A 130 1.74 -6.64 -11.34
CA VAL A 130 2.26 -6.46 -9.97
C VAL A 130 2.17 -7.78 -9.20
N ARG A 131 3.14 -8.03 -8.35
CA ARG A 131 3.13 -9.16 -7.40
C ARG A 131 2.92 -8.67 -5.98
N THR A 132 3.75 -7.74 -5.54
CA THR A 132 3.76 -7.29 -4.14
C THR A 132 3.81 -5.78 -4.08
N VAL A 133 3.08 -5.20 -3.15
CA VAL A 133 3.02 -3.75 -2.92
C VAL A 133 3.33 -3.48 -1.45
N LEU A 134 4.14 -2.45 -1.20
CA LEU A 134 4.30 -1.84 0.12
C LEU A 134 3.64 -0.46 0.09
N LEU A 135 2.61 -0.31 0.93
CA LEU A 135 2.00 0.98 1.23
C LEU A 135 2.53 1.52 2.56
N ALA A 136 2.80 2.80 2.62
CA ALA A 136 3.09 3.49 3.87
C ALA A 136 2.53 4.91 3.84
N LYS A 137 2.13 5.43 4.99
CA LYS A 137 1.68 6.81 5.14
C LYS A 137 2.87 7.75 4.95
N ASP A 138 2.65 8.84 4.21
CA ASP A 138 3.68 9.85 4.00
C ASP A 138 3.83 10.69 5.28
N THR A 139 4.97 10.57 5.96
CA THR A 139 5.24 11.29 7.20
C THR A 139 5.69 12.74 6.96
N ASN A 140 5.89 13.16 5.70
CA ASN A 140 6.42 14.47 5.35
C ASN A 140 5.43 15.64 5.49
N HIS A 141 4.16 15.41 5.85
CA HIS A 141 3.18 16.48 6.04
C HIS A 141 3.02 16.94 7.49
N ALA A 142 3.55 16.22 8.47
CA ALA A 142 3.43 16.59 9.88
C ALA A 142 4.58 17.48 10.41
N GLY A 143 5.72 17.55 9.72
CA GLY A 143 6.91 18.26 10.19
C GLY A 143 7.10 19.69 9.64
N ALA A 144 6.45 20.05 8.53
CA ALA A 144 6.70 21.35 7.88
C ALA A 144 6.02 22.55 8.57
N ALA A 145 5.07 22.32 9.46
CA ALA A 145 4.38 23.39 10.17
C ALA A 145 5.09 23.81 11.48
N ASP A 146 5.88 22.93 12.10
CA ASP A 146 6.46 23.16 13.42
C ASP A 146 7.88 23.77 13.36
N GLU A 147 8.66 23.45 12.34
CA GLU A 147 10.00 24.06 12.16
C GLU A 147 9.97 25.57 11.81
N SER A 148 8.91 26.03 11.12
CA SER A 148 8.75 27.44 10.81
C SER A 148 8.36 28.29 12.03
N ALA A 149 7.76 27.70 13.04
CA ALA A 149 7.38 28.39 14.27
C ALA A 149 8.58 28.50 15.24
N ALA A 150 9.45 27.50 15.28
CA ALA A 150 10.62 27.49 16.15
C ALA A 150 11.72 28.50 15.70
N LEU A 151 11.89 28.69 14.40
CA LEU A 151 12.87 29.64 13.85
C LEU A 151 12.49 31.10 14.02
N LYS A 152 11.22 31.43 14.24
CA LYS A 152 10.77 32.81 14.50
C LYS A 152 10.86 33.23 15.96
N SER A 153 11.05 32.28 16.89
CA SER A 153 11.17 32.54 18.33
C SER A 153 12.60 32.82 18.79
N VAL A 154 13.62 32.63 17.95
CA VAL A 154 15.04 32.82 18.33
C VAL A 154 15.62 34.11 17.77
N ALA A 155 14.85 34.89 16.98
CA ALA A 155 15.28 36.16 16.36
C ALA A 155 14.55 37.38 16.89
N GLY A 156 14.04 37.35 18.13
CA GLY A 156 13.44 38.45 18.86
C GLY A 156 14.17 38.77 20.14
#